data_fb1ed97c457cd99c9714a8db86333f16
#
_entry.id   fb1ed97c457cd99c9714a8db86333f16
#
_cell.length_a   1.000
_cell.length_b   1.000
_cell.length_c   1.000
_cell.angle_alpha   90.00
_cell.angle_beta   90.00
_cell.angle_gamma   90.00
#
_symmetry.space_group_name_H-M   'P 1'
#
loop_
_entity.id
_entity.type
_entity.pdbx_description
1 polymer ?
#
loop_
_entity_poly.entity_id
_entity_poly.type
_entity_poly.pdbx_seq_one_letter_code
_entity_poly.pdbx_strand_id
1 'polypeptide(L)'
;MNEDLRIIISGGGTGGHIFPAVSIANAIKAKHPNAKILFVGAEGRMEMQRVPAAGYEIKGLPIKGFDRAHKLKNFKVLFKLWKSLRMARQIIKDFKPQVAVGVGGYASGATLYECAKMGIPCLIQEQNSYAGVTNKLLSKRVAKICVAYEGMERFFPANKIIMTGNPVRQNVLKTNLSIEEARKSFGLDPNKKTILLVGGSLGARTINRSVIEHLNLIHDSEVQFIWQTGKYYYQKISDSMKGKELPNLKVMDFISDMG
;
A
#
# COMPACT_ATOMS: atom_id res chain seq x y z
N MET A 1 11.36 -6.94 -34.03
CA MET A 1 12.08 -6.62 -32.79
C MET A 1 11.03 -6.45 -31.70
N ASN A 2 10.98 -7.36 -30.72
CA ASN A 2 10.11 -7.13 -29.56
C ASN A 2 10.64 -5.92 -28.79
N GLU A 3 9.96 -4.78 -28.91
CA GLU A 3 10.28 -3.63 -28.04
C GLU A 3 10.12 -4.06 -26.58
N ASP A 4 11.10 -3.69 -25.74
CA ASP A 4 11.02 -3.94 -24.29
C ASP A 4 9.70 -3.38 -23.74
N LEU A 5 8.95 -4.19 -23.01
CA LEU A 5 7.70 -3.78 -22.39
C LEU A 5 7.93 -2.63 -21.41
N ARG A 6 7.31 -1.46 -21.65
CA ARG A 6 7.40 -0.29 -20.78
C ARG A 6 6.08 -0.05 -20.06
N ILE A 7 6.13 -0.02 -18.75
CA ILE A 7 4.94 0.10 -17.89
C ILE A 7 5.13 1.24 -16.90
N ILE A 8 4.15 2.13 -16.80
CA ILE A 8 4.04 3.06 -15.68
C ILE A 8 3.14 2.45 -14.60
N ILE A 9 3.62 2.48 -13.34
CA ILE A 9 2.82 2.13 -12.17
C ILE A 9 2.69 3.38 -11.31
N SER A 10 1.47 3.77 -10.96
CA SER A 10 1.23 4.98 -10.18
C SER A 10 0.32 4.71 -8.99
N GLY A 11 0.76 5.23 -7.85
CA GLY A 11 0.03 5.14 -6.59
C GLY A 11 0.89 5.56 -5.42
N GLY A 12 0.27 5.70 -4.27
CA GLY A 12 1.03 6.08 -3.08
C GLY A 12 0.18 6.73 -1.99
N GLY A 13 0.86 7.44 -1.10
CA GLY A 13 0.29 8.08 0.07
C GLY A 13 0.24 7.20 1.30
N THR A 14 0.07 5.89 1.14
CA THR A 14 0.02 4.90 2.23
C THR A 14 0.64 3.57 1.82
N GLY A 15 1.04 2.75 2.82
CA GLY A 15 1.53 1.39 2.57
C GLY A 15 0.52 0.52 1.82
N GLY A 16 -0.79 0.74 2.07
CA GLY A 16 -1.87 0.01 1.38
C GLY A 16 -1.89 0.18 -0.14
N HIS A 17 -1.34 1.26 -0.68
CA HIS A 17 -1.16 1.46 -2.11
C HIS A 17 0.24 1.06 -2.59
N ILE A 18 1.28 1.37 -1.79
CA ILE A 18 2.67 1.17 -2.21
C ILE A 18 3.00 -0.32 -2.34
N PHE A 19 2.66 -1.13 -1.35
CA PHE A 19 2.99 -2.56 -1.37
C PHE A 19 2.29 -3.33 -2.49
N PRO A 20 0.98 -3.14 -2.75
CA PRO A 20 0.34 -3.71 -3.95
C PRO A 20 1.01 -3.26 -5.26
N ALA A 21 1.39 -1.99 -5.39
CA ALA A 21 2.10 -1.50 -6.57
C ALA A 21 3.43 -2.21 -6.80
N VAL A 22 4.23 -2.37 -5.74
CA VAL A 22 5.50 -3.12 -5.80
C VAL A 22 5.27 -4.60 -6.08
N SER A 23 4.23 -5.21 -5.49
CA SER A 23 3.89 -6.62 -5.77
C SER A 23 3.51 -6.84 -7.23
N ILE A 24 2.75 -5.92 -7.84
CA ILE A 24 2.43 -5.94 -9.27
C ILE A 24 3.70 -5.80 -10.11
N ALA A 25 4.59 -4.86 -9.77
CA ALA A 25 5.86 -4.66 -10.47
C ALA A 25 6.74 -5.94 -10.43
N ASN A 26 6.87 -6.55 -9.25
CA ASN A 26 7.62 -7.79 -9.08
C ASN A 26 7.03 -8.95 -9.89
N ALA A 27 5.70 -9.10 -9.93
CA ALA A 27 5.03 -10.11 -10.72
C ALA A 27 5.23 -9.89 -12.23
N ILE A 28 5.23 -8.64 -12.69
CA ILE A 28 5.54 -8.29 -14.09
C ILE A 28 6.99 -8.65 -14.41
N LYS A 29 7.94 -8.26 -13.54
CA LYS A 29 9.37 -8.58 -13.73
C LYS A 29 9.64 -10.09 -13.72
N ALA A 30 8.93 -10.85 -12.91
CA ALA A 30 9.07 -12.32 -12.91
C ALA A 30 8.64 -12.97 -14.23
N LYS A 31 7.61 -12.41 -14.89
CA LYS A 31 7.11 -12.90 -16.19
C LYS A 31 7.85 -12.27 -17.39
N HIS A 32 8.28 -11.04 -17.25
CA HIS A 32 8.96 -10.23 -18.28
C HIS A 32 10.20 -9.57 -17.69
N PRO A 33 11.33 -10.29 -17.55
CA PRO A 33 12.54 -9.79 -16.89
C PRO A 33 13.08 -8.49 -17.49
N ASN A 34 12.92 -8.30 -18.80
CA ASN A 34 13.37 -7.12 -19.54
C ASN A 34 12.37 -5.95 -19.48
N ALA A 35 11.20 -6.11 -18.85
CA ALA A 35 10.22 -5.03 -18.77
C ALA A 35 10.82 -3.82 -18.05
N LYS A 36 10.66 -2.62 -18.61
CA LYS A 36 11.04 -1.34 -17.98
C LYS A 36 9.84 -0.82 -17.20
N ILE A 37 10.02 -0.64 -15.91
CA ILE A 37 8.95 -0.18 -15.00
C ILE A 37 9.37 1.15 -14.41
N LEU A 38 8.52 2.16 -14.57
CA LEU A 38 8.66 3.48 -13.96
C LEU A 38 7.50 3.72 -13.01
N PHE A 39 7.81 4.07 -11.77
CA PHE A 39 6.80 4.52 -10.83
C PHE A 39 6.57 6.03 -10.92
N VAL A 40 5.32 6.44 -10.65
CA VAL A 40 4.96 7.85 -10.49
C VAL A 40 4.21 8.01 -9.18
N GLY A 41 4.76 8.81 -8.27
CA GLY A 41 4.24 9.03 -6.92
C GLY A 41 4.07 10.51 -6.59
N ALA A 42 3.65 10.83 -5.35
CA ALA A 42 3.56 12.20 -4.86
C ALA A 42 4.84 12.58 -4.12
N GLU A 43 5.39 13.77 -4.43
CA GLU A 43 6.57 14.31 -3.75
C GLU A 43 6.38 14.39 -2.24
N GLY A 44 7.45 14.06 -1.48
CA GLY A 44 7.47 14.12 -0.03
C GLY A 44 6.58 13.07 0.66
N ARG A 45 6.18 12.03 -0.06
CA ARG A 45 5.39 10.91 0.48
C ARG A 45 6.24 9.65 0.61
N MET A 46 5.70 8.67 1.32
CA MET A 46 6.38 7.41 1.66
C MET A 46 6.85 6.63 0.43
N GLU A 47 6.13 6.70 -0.69
CA GLU A 47 6.50 6.04 -1.94
C GLU A 47 7.85 6.48 -2.48
N MET A 48 8.25 7.76 -2.28
CA MET A 48 9.53 8.28 -2.74
C MET A 48 10.74 7.61 -2.07
N GLN A 49 10.54 6.95 -0.94
CA GLN A 49 11.57 6.17 -0.24
C GLN A 49 11.38 4.66 -0.43
N ARG A 50 10.13 4.18 -0.37
CA ARG A 50 9.83 2.74 -0.39
C ARG A 50 9.96 2.10 -1.76
N VAL A 51 9.66 2.83 -2.82
CA VAL A 51 9.79 2.32 -4.20
C VAL A 51 11.27 2.15 -4.61
N PRO A 52 12.17 3.14 -4.39
CA PRO A 52 13.60 2.94 -4.61
C PRO A 52 14.20 1.81 -3.74
N ALA A 53 13.79 1.70 -2.48
CA ALA A 53 14.21 0.60 -1.61
C ALA A 53 13.77 -0.79 -2.13
N ALA A 54 12.74 -0.84 -2.99
CA ALA A 54 12.31 -2.06 -3.67
C ALA A 54 12.98 -2.25 -5.06
N GLY A 55 13.95 -1.40 -5.43
CA GLY A 55 14.74 -1.52 -6.66
C GLY A 55 14.10 -0.89 -7.90
N TYR A 56 13.12 0.01 -7.73
CA TYR A 56 12.43 0.65 -8.87
C TYR A 56 12.69 2.15 -8.94
N GLU A 57 12.78 2.69 -10.17
CA GLU A 57 12.80 4.13 -10.41
C GLU A 57 11.43 4.75 -10.13
N ILE A 58 11.43 5.96 -9.53
CA ILE A 58 10.21 6.73 -9.28
C ILE A 58 10.39 8.19 -9.64
N LYS A 59 9.37 8.79 -10.26
CA LYS A 59 9.26 10.24 -10.50
C LYS A 59 8.18 10.81 -9.56
N GLY A 60 8.47 11.97 -8.97
CA GLY A 60 7.54 12.65 -8.07
C GLY A 60 6.67 13.68 -8.80
N LEU A 61 5.40 13.78 -8.38
CA LEU A 61 4.49 14.86 -8.78
C LEU A 61 4.22 15.77 -7.56
N PRO A 62 4.14 17.09 -7.71
CA PRO A 62 3.89 18.04 -6.62
C PRO A 62 2.42 18.05 -6.16
N ILE A 63 1.73 16.91 -6.32
CA ILE A 63 0.31 16.76 -6.04
C ILE A 63 0.04 16.64 -4.54
N LYS A 64 -1.04 17.29 -4.08
CA LYS A 64 -1.56 17.17 -2.71
C LYS A 64 -3.06 16.91 -2.77
N GLY A 65 -3.58 16.27 -1.72
CA GLY A 65 -5.01 16.09 -1.53
C GLY A 65 -5.73 17.41 -1.23
N PHE A 66 -7.03 17.45 -1.52
CA PHE A 66 -7.89 18.56 -1.15
C PHE A 66 -8.05 18.62 0.38
N ASP A 67 -7.86 19.82 0.94
CA ASP A 67 -8.15 20.09 2.35
C ASP A 67 -9.68 20.29 2.49
N ARG A 68 -10.32 19.33 3.17
CA ARG A 68 -11.78 19.37 3.38
C ARG A 68 -12.20 20.43 4.41
N ALA A 69 -11.29 20.80 5.30
CA ALA A 69 -11.57 21.79 6.36
C ALA A 69 -11.40 23.23 5.87
N HIS A 70 -10.48 23.49 4.94
CA HIS A 70 -10.12 24.85 4.52
C HIS A 70 -10.28 25.04 3.01
N LYS A 71 -11.51 25.31 2.55
CA LYS A 71 -11.86 25.42 1.13
C LYS A 71 -11.04 26.50 0.39
N LEU A 72 -10.72 27.63 1.02
CA LEU A 72 -9.92 28.71 0.43
C LEU A 72 -8.46 28.34 0.14
N LYS A 73 -7.90 27.37 0.86
CA LYS A 73 -6.55 26.86 0.59
C LYS A 73 -6.47 25.97 -0.67
N ASN A 74 -7.61 25.59 -1.22
CA ASN A 74 -7.68 24.69 -2.38
C ASN A 74 -7.28 25.36 -3.71
N PHE A 75 -7.18 26.69 -3.80
CA PHE A 75 -6.62 27.35 -4.99
C PHE A 75 -5.17 26.89 -5.26
N LYS A 76 -4.34 26.77 -4.21
CA LYS A 76 -2.99 26.22 -4.34
C LYS A 76 -2.99 24.73 -4.75
N VAL A 77 -4.03 23.99 -4.38
CA VAL A 77 -4.20 22.57 -4.76
C VAL A 77 -4.55 22.45 -6.24
N LEU A 78 -5.40 23.33 -6.78
CA LEU A 78 -5.74 23.35 -8.20
C LEU A 78 -4.51 23.66 -9.07
N PHE A 79 -3.71 24.65 -8.67
CA PHE A 79 -2.44 24.96 -9.36
C PHE A 79 -1.47 23.77 -9.32
N LYS A 80 -1.34 23.11 -8.16
CA LYS A 80 -0.53 21.89 -8.04
C LYS A 80 -1.07 20.74 -8.89
N LEU A 81 -2.37 20.58 -8.98
CA LEU A 81 -2.99 19.58 -9.85
C LEU A 81 -2.66 19.87 -11.32
N TRP A 82 -2.84 21.10 -11.77
CA TRP A 82 -2.49 21.49 -13.14
C TRP A 82 -1.01 21.25 -13.45
N LYS A 83 -0.09 21.66 -12.54
CA LYS A 83 1.35 21.39 -12.67
C LYS A 83 1.62 19.88 -12.72
N SER A 84 0.95 19.10 -11.87
CA SER A 84 1.13 17.64 -11.83
C SER A 84 0.64 16.96 -13.11
N LEU A 85 -0.46 17.41 -13.71
CA LEU A 85 -0.94 16.90 -15.01
C LEU A 85 0.10 17.19 -16.13
N ARG A 86 0.64 18.41 -16.18
CA ARG A 86 1.71 18.73 -17.16
C ARG A 86 2.97 17.90 -16.96
N MET A 87 3.41 17.73 -15.72
CA MET A 87 4.57 16.89 -15.40
C MET A 87 4.31 15.43 -15.73
N ALA A 88 3.14 14.88 -15.35
CA ALA A 88 2.75 13.52 -15.70
C ALA A 88 2.77 13.31 -17.22
N ARG A 89 2.20 14.26 -18.00
CA ARG A 89 2.22 14.21 -19.46
C ARG A 89 3.64 14.19 -20.02
N GLN A 90 4.56 14.98 -19.45
CA GLN A 90 5.97 14.98 -19.87
C GLN A 90 6.64 13.65 -19.57
N ILE A 91 6.48 13.13 -18.34
CA ILE A 91 7.01 11.81 -17.94
C ILE A 91 6.52 10.70 -18.89
N ILE A 92 5.23 10.73 -19.24
CA ILE A 92 4.63 9.76 -20.16
C ILE A 92 5.24 9.86 -21.56
N LYS A 93 5.43 11.08 -22.08
CA LYS A 93 6.06 11.30 -23.39
C LYS A 93 7.50 10.80 -23.44
N ASP A 94 8.26 11.04 -22.38
CA ASP A 94 9.69 10.66 -22.31
C ASP A 94 9.84 9.15 -22.14
N PHE A 95 9.05 8.53 -21.28
CA PHE A 95 9.11 7.11 -20.98
C PHE A 95 8.42 6.23 -22.03
N LYS A 96 7.41 6.75 -22.74
CA LYS A 96 6.60 6.07 -23.77
C LYS A 96 6.04 4.72 -23.31
N PRO A 97 5.24 4.67 -22.24
CA PRO A 97 4.69 3.41 -21.74
C PRO A 97 3.65 2.84 -22.72
N GLN A 98 3.59 1.51 -22.79
CA GLN A 98 2.57 0.78 -23.53
C GLN A 98 1.33 0.51 -22.67
N VAL A 99 1.49 0.49 -21.34
CA VAL A 99 0.41 0.26 -20.36
C VAL A 99 0.67 1.10 -19.10
N ALA A 100 -0.40 1.54 -18.46
CA ALA A 100 -0.33 2.19 -17.16
C ALA A 100 -1.20 1.47 -16.12
N VAL A 101 -0.68 1.31 -14.90
CA VAL A 101 -1.36 0.68 -13.77
C VAL A 101 -1.50 1.69 -12.64
N GLY A 102 -2.71 1.87 -12.14
CA GLY A 102 -3.02 2.71 -10.99
C GLY A 102 -3.46 1.88 -9.79
N VAL A 103 -2.89 2.16 -8.62
CA VAL A 103 -3.28 1.48 -7.38
C VAL A 103 -3.95 2.40 -6.37
N GLY A 104 -4.32 3.61 -6.80
CA GLY A 104 -4.95 4.62 -5.95
C GLY A 104 -3.99 5.69 -5.46
N GLY A 105 -4.56 6.69 -4.79
CA GLY A 105 -3.83 7.90 -4.39
C GLY A 105 -3.88 9.02 -5.44
N TYR A 106 -3.49 10.23 -5.05
CA TYR A 106 -3.62 11.41 -5.90
C TYR A 106 -2.71 11.38 -7.14
N ALA A 107 -1.50 10.85 -7.01
CA ALA A 107 -0.57 10.71 -8.13
C ALA A 107 -1.11 9.78 -9.22
N SER A 108 -1.75 8.67 -8.81
CA SER A 108 -2.44 7.75 -9.72
C SER A 108 -3.52 8.46 -10.53
N GLY A 109 -4.28 9.38 -9.90
CA GLY A 109 -5.31 10.17 -10.60
C GLY A 109 -4.75 10.98 -11.75
N ALA A 110 -3.71 11.77 -11.50
CA ALA A 110 -3.08 12.62 -12.51
C ALA A 110 -2.40 11.79 -13.62
N THR A 111 -1.65 10.76 -13.24
CA THR A 111 -0.89 9.93 -14.17
C THR A 111 -1.81 9.15 -15.11
N LEU A 112 -2.79 8.42 -14.57
CA LEU A 112 -3.69 7.61 -15.41
C LEU A 112 -4.65 8.45 -16.23
N TYR A 113 -5.05 9.62 -15.72
CA TYR A 113 -5.84 10.56 -16.52
C TYR A 113 -5.09 10.98 -17.79
N GLU A 114 -3.80 11.37 -17.66
CA GLU A 114 -2.99 11.75 -18.83
C GLU A 114 -2.67 10.54 -19.73
N CYS A 115 -2.38 9.35 -19.16
CA CYS A 115 -2.20 8.12 -19.95
C CYS A 115 -3.45 7.83 -20.80
N ALA A 116 -4.63 7.80 -20.18
CA ALA A 116 -5.88 7.53 -20.88
C ALA A 116 -6.19 8.59 -21.96
N LYS A 117 -5.89 9.87 -21.69
CA LYS A 117 -6.04 10.97 -22.67
C LYS A 117 -5.11 10.83 -23.87
N MET A 118 -3.95 10.18 -23.67
CA MET A 118 -2.96 9.91 -24.72
C MET A 118 -3.19 8.56 -25.42
N GLY A 119 -4.32 7.86 -25.15
CA GLY A 119 -4.66 6.58 -25.77
C GLY A 119 -3.90 5.38 -25.19
N ILE A 120 -3.16 5.55 -24.09
CA ILE A 120 -2.44 4.46 -23.45
C ILE A 120 -3.42 3.62 -22.62
N PRO A 121 -3.48 2.29 -22.83
CA PRO A 121 -4.32 1.41 -22.04
C PRO A 121 -4.00 1.51 -20.55
N CYS A 122 -5.03 1.72 -19.73
CA CYS A 122 -4.90 1.86 -18.29
C CYS A 122 -5.66 0.74 -17.56
N LEU A 123 -5.10 0.30 -16.45
CA LEU A 123 -5.72 -0.61 -15.51
C LEU A 123 -5.67 0.02 -14.11
N ILE A 124 -6.74 -0.11 -13.33
CA ILE A 124 -6.71 0.23 -11.90
C ILE A 124 -6.88 -1.03 -11.05
N GLN A 125 -6.23 -1.03 -9.89
CA GLN A 125 -6.41 -2.04 -8.86
C GLN A 125 -6.97 -1.37 -7.60
N GLU A 126 -8.08 -1.91 -7.07
CA GLU A 126 -8.73 -1.44 -5.85
C GLU A 126 -8.59 -2.49 -4.75
N GLN A 127 -7.94 -2.08 -3.64
CA GLN A 127 -7.60 -2.96 -2.53
C GLN A 127 -8.71 -3.08 -1.48
N ASN A 128 -9.67 -2.17 -1.49
CA ASN A 128 -10.66 -2.02 -0.44
C ASN A 128 -12.06 -2.42 -0.92
N SER A 129 -12.90 -2.86 0.01
CA SER A 129 -14.33 -3.11 -0.25
C SER A 129 -15.14 -1.84 -0.47
N TYR A 130 -14.57 -0.66 -0.19
CA TYR A 130 -15.11 0.66 -0.51
C TYR A 130 -14.14 1.42 -1.40
N ALA A 131 -14.56 1.66 -2.64
CA ALA A 131 -13.67 2.22 -3.66
C ALA A 131 -13.18 3.64 -3.33
N GLY A 132 -11.88 3.86 -3.51
CA GLY A 132 -11.26 5.18 -3.39
C GLY A 132 -11.79 6.17 -4.42
N VAL A 133 -11.85 7.46 -4.04
CA VAL A 133 -12.36 8.53 -4.92
C VAL A 133 -11.61 8.57 -6.25
N THR A 134 -10.30 8.46 -6.23
CA THR A 134 -9.45 8.47 -7.43
C THR A 134 -9.83 7.34 -8.39
N ASN A 135 -9.97 6.11 -7.89
CA ASN A 135 -10.34 4.95 -8.70
C ASN A 135 -11.76 5.09 -9.27
N LYS A 136 -12.71 5.64 -8.49
CA LYS A 136 -14.07 5.95 -8.99
C LYS A 136 -14.03 6.96 -10.15
N LEU A 137 -13.24 8.02 -10.05
CA LEU A 137 -13.10 9.02 -11.12
C LEU A 137 -12.45 8.45 -12.39
N LEU A 138 -11.50 7.54 -12.24
CA LEU A 138 -10.81 6.91 -13.36
C LEU A 138 -11.59 5.77 -14.02
N SER A 139 -12.55 5.16 -13.33
CA SER A 139 -13.24 3.93 -13.75
C SER A 139 -13.80 3.94 -15.16
N LYS A 140 -14.36 5.09 -15.59
CA LYS A 140 -14.92 5.24 -16.94
C LYS A 140 -13.83 5.29 -18.02
N ARG A 141 -12.60 5.70 -17.69
CA ARG A 141 -11.49 5.97 -18.62
C ARG A 141 -10.53 4.78 -18.78
N VAL A 142 -10.48 3.89 -17.80
CA VAL A 142 -9.57 2.74 -17.81
C VAL A 142 -10.16 1.56 -18.58
N ALA A 143 -9.29 0.70 -19.09
CA ALA A 143 -9.68 -0.50 -19.82
C ALA A 143 -10.22 -1.60 -18.89
N LYS A 144 -9.55 -1.83 -17.74
CA LYS A 144 -9.90 -2.86 -16.76
C LYS A 144 -9.74 -2.37 -15.34
N ILE A 145 -10.48 -3.00 -14.42
CA ILE A 145 -10.53 -2.68 -13.00
C ILE A 145 -10.38 -3.98 -12.22
N CYS A 146 -9.21 -4.20 -11.67
CA CYS A 146 -8.94 -5.33 -10.80
C CYS A 146 -9.41 -4.99 -9.39
N VAL A 147 -10.21 -5.86 -8.79
CA VAL A 147 -10.78 -5.64 -7.45
C VAL A 147 -10.45 -6.79 -6.51
N ALA A 148 -10.37 -6.47 -5.21
CA ALA A 148 -10.07 -7.43 -4.17
C ALA A 148 -11.31 -8.06 -3.54
N TYR A 149 -12.48 -7.45 -3.70
CA TYR A 149 -13.72 -7.84 -3.05
C TYR A 149 -14.89 -7.89 -4.05
N GLU A 150 -15.89 -8.69 -3.76
CA GLU A 150 -17.17 -8.74 -4.47
C GLU A 150 -18.02 -7.49 -4.20
N GLY A 151 -19.07 -7.29 -4.99
CA GLY A 151 -20.00 -6.18 -4.84
C GLY A 151 -19.43 -4.82 -5.26
N MET A 152 -18.37 -4.81 -6.07
CA MET A 152 -17.72 -3.57 -6.52
C MET A 152 -18.41 -2.91 -7.72
N GLU A 153 -19.38 -3.56 -8.34
CA GLU A 153 -20.25 -3.00 -9.40
C GLU A 153 -21.07 -1.79 -8.94
N ARG A 154 -21.28 -1.64 -7.63
CA ARG A 154 -21.86 -0.42 -7.03
C ARG A 154 -20.99 0.82 -7.19
N PHE A 155 -19.70 0.66 -7.53
CA PHE A 155 -18.73 1.74 -7.69
C PHE A 155 -18.18 1.84 -9.11
N PHE A 156 -18.15 0.73 -9.86
CA PHE A 156 -17.45 0.59 -11.11
C PHE A 156 -18.33 -0.04 -12.19
N PRO A 157 -18.09 0.25 -13.48
CA PRO A 157 -18.77 -0.44 -14.57
C PRO A 157 -18.49 -1.96 -14.52
N ALA A 158 -19.56 -2.76 -14.41
CA ALA A 158 -19.46 -4.21 -14.23
C ALA A 158 -18.63 -4.92 -15.31
N ASN A 159 -18.77 -4.48 -16.57
CA ASN A 159 -18.06 -5.06 -17.73
C ASN A 159 -16.53 -4.82 -17.74
N LYS A 160 -16.03 -3.98 -16.83
CA LYS A 160 -14.59 -3.70 -16.68
C LYS A 160 -13.98 -4.40 -15.46
N ILE A 161 -14.80 -4.89 -14.55
CA ILE A 161 -14.35 -5.51 -13.29
C ILE A 161 -13.75 -6.88 -13.55
N ILE A 162 -12.62 -7.15 -12.88
CA ILE A 162 -11.99 -8.45 -12.79
C ILE A 162 -11.67 -8.71 -11.32
N MET A 163 -12.21 -9.79 -10.76
CA MET A 163 -11.87 -10.23 -9.41
C MET A 163 -10.48 -10.87 -9.41
N THR A 164 -9.53 -10.22 -8.77
CA THR A 164 -8.11 -10.68 -8.71
C THR A 164 -7.61 -10.90 -7.30
N GLY A 165 -8.34 -10.45 -6.29
CA GLY A 165 -7.80 -10.33 -4.94
C GLY A 165 -6.80 -9.18 -4.79
N ASN A 166 -6.19 -9.09 -3.62
CA ASN A 166 -5.10 -8.14 -3.36
C ASN A 166 -3.75 -8.71 -3.81
N PRO A 167 -2.91 -7.91 -4.48
CA PRO A 167 -1.53 -8.30 -4.78
C PRO A 167 -0.73 -8.47 -3.49
N VAL A 168 -0.26 -9.68 -3.23
CA VAL A 168 0.54 -10.03 -2.05
C VAL A 168 2.02 -10.11 -2.42
N ARG A 169 2.88 -9.66 -1.52
CA ARG A 169 4.33 -9.77 -1.70
C ARG A 169 4.75 -11.24 -1.65
N GLN A 170 5.59 -11.67 -2.58
CA GLN A 170 6.04 -13.06 -2.69
C GLN A 170 6.87 -13.51 -1.48
N ASN A 171 7.62 -12.61 -0.85
CA ASN A 171 8.38 -12.93 0.36
C ASN A 171 7.51 -13.25 1.57
N VAL A 172 6.24 -12.77 1.60
CA VAL A 172 5.27 -13.16 2.64
C VAL A 172 4.72 -14.57 2.41
N LEU A 173 4.71 -15.04 1.14
CA LEU A 173 4.20 -16.35 0.77
C LEU A 173 5.29 -17.44 0.76
N LYS A 174 6.55 -17.05 0.66
CA LYS A 174 7.70 -17.95 0.54
C LYS A 174 8.66 -17.68 1.69
N THR A 175 8.26 -18.05 2.90
CA THR A 175 9.20 -18.12 4.02
C THR A 175 9.90 -19.47 4.03
N ASN A 176 11.19 -19.46 4.32
CA ASN A 176 11.97 -20.69 4.55
C ASN A 176 12.08 -21.02 6.05
N LEU A 177 11.52 -20.17 6.92
CA LEU A 177 11.54 -20.37 8.36
C LEU A 177 10.44 -21.35 8.78
N SER A 178 10.77 -22.28 9.65
CA SER A 178 9.76 -23.04 10.37
C SER A 178 9.00 -22.16 11.35
N ILE A 179 7.84 -22.61 11.81
CA ILE A 179 7.03 -21.89 12.80
C ILE A 179 7.82 -21.68 14.10
N GLU A 180 8.61 -22.68 14.52
CA GLU A 180 9.45 -22.63 15.69
C GLU A 180 10.58 -21.59 15.56
N GLU A 181 11.25 -21.54 14.41
CA GLU A 181 12.28 -20.56 14.11
C GLU A 181 11.71 -19.14 14.07
N ALA A 182 10.55 -18.96 13.46
CA ALA A 182 9.84 -17.68 13.43
C ALA A 182 9.49 -17.20 14.85
N ARG A 183 8.98 -18.06 15.73
CA ARG A 183 8.72 -17.71 17.14
C ARG A 183 9.99 -17.33 17.88
N LYS A 184 11.07 -18.11 17.73
CA LYS A 184 12.37 -17.83 18.34
C LYS A 184 12.93 -16.47 17.89
N SER A 185 12.75 -16.07 16.63
CA SER A 185 13.22 -14.76 16.13
C SER A 185 12.57 -13.57 16.84
N PHE A 186 11.37 -13.76 17.40
CA PHE A 186 10.69 -12.77 18.25
C PHE A 186 11.00 -12.91 19.75
N GLY A 187 11.87 -13.86 20.13
CA GLY A 187 12.19 -14.15 21.54
C GLY A 187 11.05 -14.84 22.28
N LEU A 188 10.23 -15.61 21.55
CA LEU A 188 9.07 -16.33 22.07
C LEU A 188 9.36 -17.85 22.18
N ASP A 189 8.58 -18.55 23.01
CA ASP A 189 8.65 -20.00 23.14
C ASP A 189 8.24 -20.67 21.81
N PRO A 190 9.08 -21.53 21.22
CA PRO A 190 8.80 -22.16 19.94
C PRO A 190 7.58 -23.11 19.97
N ASN A 191 7.25 -23.67 21.14
CA ASN A 191 6.22 -24.68 21.30
C ASN A 191 4.83 -24.10 21.64
N LYS A 192 4.77 -22.83 22.07
CA LYS A 192 3.51 -22.21 22.46
C LYS A 192 2.76 -21.62 21.26
N LYS A 193 1.45 -21.72 21.27
CA LYS A 193 0.58 -21.02 20.29
C LYS A 193 0.82 -19.52 20.38
N THR A 194 0.87 -18.85 19.22
CA THR A 194 1.14 -17.42 19.14
C THR A 194 0.00 -16.70 18.41
N ILE A 195 -0.50 -15.63 19.01
CA ILE A 195 -1.49 -14.72 18.39
C ILE A 195 -0.78 -13.46 17.95
N LEU A 196 -0.94 -13.10 16.68
CA LEU A 196 -0.41 -11.87 16.10
C LEU A 196 -1.52 -10.82 16.04
N LEU A 197 -1.32 -9.70 16.76
CA LEU A 197 -2.22 -8.55 16.80
C LEU A 197 -1.62 -7.41 15.98
N VAL A 198 -2.22 -7.05 14.85
CA VAL A 198 -1.68 -6.05 13.91
C VAL A 198 -2.70 -4.97 13.61
N GLY A 199 -2.36 -3.72 13.92
CA GLY A 199 -3.16 -2.54 13.63
C GLY A 199 -2.79 -1.78 12.35
N GLY A 200 -1.85 -2.34 11.56
CA GLY A 200 -1.27 -1.65 10.39
C GLY A 200 -0.15 -0.68 10.76
N SER A 201 0.53 -0.09 9.77
CA SER A 201 1.76 0.70 9.95
C SER A 201 1.62 1.93 10.88
N LEU A 202 0.44 2.54 10.93
CA LEU A 202 0.15 3.65 11.84
C LEU A 202 -0.49 3.20 13.16
N GLY A 203 -0.91 1.95 13.24
CA GLY A 203 -1.68 1.39 14.34
C GLY A 203 -3.19 1.63 14.22
N ALA A 204 -3.97 0.83 14.95
CA ALA A 204 -5.41 0.94 15.05
C ALA A 204 -5.82 1.23 16.49
N ARG A 205 -6.42 2.41 16.73
CA ARG A 205 -6.81 2.87 18.07
C ARG A 205 -7.67 1.85 18.80
N THR A 206 -8.67 1.30 18.14
CA THR A 206 -9.62 0.35 18.74
C THR A 206 -8.91 -0.94 19.16
N ILE A 207 -8.05 -1.50 18.29
CA ILE A 207 -7.27 -2.69 18.61
C ILE A 207 -6.36 -2.42 19.80
N ASN A 208 -5.58 -1.33 19.76
CA ASN A 208 -4.65 -0.99 20.82
C ASN A 208 -5.36 -0.78 22.16
N ARG A 209 -6.50 -0.11 22.13
CA ARG A 209 -7.32 0.12 23.34
C ARG A 209 -7.84 -1.21 23.90
N SER A 210 -8.39 -2.07 23.06
CA SER A 210 -8.90 -3.38 23.50
C SER A 210 -7.81 -4.23 24.13
N VAL A 211 -6.59 -4.23 23.57
CA VAL A 211 -5.45 -4.97 24.17
C VAL A 211 -5.07 -4.39 25.53
N ILE A 212 -4.99 -3.07 25.65
CA ILE A 212 -4.65 -2.40 26.93
C ILE A 212 -5.69 -2.72 28.03
N GLU A 213 -6.96 -2.71 27.68
CA GLU A 213 -8.07 -2.98 28.61
C GLU A 213 -8.12 -4.44 29.08
N HIS A 214 -7.45 -5.38 28.37
CA HIS A 214 -7.49 -6.82 28.64
C HIS A 214 -6.10 -7.43 28.89
N LEU A 215 -5.13 -6.66 29.38
CA LEU A 215 -3.77 -7.14 29.66
C LEU A 215 -3.74 -8.27 30.71
N ASN A 216 -4.67 -8.29 31.65
CA ASN A 216 -4.83 -9.37 32.62
C ASN A 216 -5.17 -10.71 31.94
N LEU A 217 -6.05 -10.71 30.94
CA LEU A 217 -6.38 -11.93 30.18
C LEU A 217 -5.19 -12.41 29.34
N ILE A 218 -4.33 -11.50 28.88
CA ILE A 218 -3.11 -11.86 28.19
C ILE A 218 -2.10 -12.48 29.16
N HIS A 219 -1.92 -11.87 30.35
CA HIS A 219 -1.01 -12.39 31.39
C HIS A 219 -1.38 -13.81 31.79
N ASP A 220 -2.65 -14.08 32.01
CA ASP A 220 -3.17 -15.35 32.51
C ASP A 220 -3.32 -16.42 31.40
N SER A 221 -2.97 -16.07 30.15
CA SER A 221 -3.13 -16.96 29.00
C SER A 221 -1.95 -17.92 28.83
N GLU A 222 -2.23 -19.16 28.45
CA GLU A 222 -1.23 -20.14 28.03
C GLU A 222 -0.63 -19.88 26.65
N VAL A 223 -1.28 -18.99 25.83
CA VAL A 223 -0.77 -18.59 24.54
C VAL A 223 0.11 -17.35 24.66
N GLN A 224 0.93 -17.09 23.68
CA GLN A 224 1.78 -15.92 23.62
C GLN A 224 1.35 -14.96 22.50
N PHE A 225 1.73 -13.70 22.61
CA PHE A 225 1.23 -12.65 21.75
C PHE A 225 2.37 -11.83 21.15
N ILE A 226 2.23 -11.47 19.88
CA ILE A 226 3.00 -10.41 19.23
C ILE A 226 2.03 -9.28 18.96
N TRP A 227 2.27 -8.11 19.50
CA TRP A 227 1.42 -6.95 19.35
C TRP A 227 2.15 -5.82 18.64
N GLN A 228 1.77 -5.58 17.38
CA GLN A 228 2.23 -4.45 16.59
C GLN A 228 1.27 -3.28 16.79
N THR A 229 1.70 -2.29 17.58
CA THR A 229 0.90 -1.14 18.00
C THR A 229 0.77 -0.07 16.92
N GLY A 230 1.71 -0.04 15.96
CA GLY A 230 1.92 1.06 15.02
C GLY A 230 2.78 2.18 15.61
N LYS A 231 3.57 2.81 14.75
CA LYS A 231 4.56 3.84 15.17
C LYS A 231 3.97 4.98 15.98
N TYR A 232 2.73 5.37 15.66
CA TYR A 232 2.06 6.49 16.33
C TYR A 232 1.75 6.21 17.81
N TYR A 233 1.44 4.96 18.16
CA TYR A 233 1.01 4.59 19.51
C TYR A 233 2.12 3.95 20.34
N TYR A 234 3.19 3.49 19.70
CA TYR A 234 4.22 2.65 20.35
C TYR A 234 4.79 3.27 21.61
N GLN A 235 5.29 4.50 21.53
CA GLN A 235 5.96 5.15 22.67
C GLN A 235 5.04 5.21 23.90
N LYS A 236 3.81 5.69 23.71
CA LYS A 236 2.83 5.80 24.81
C LYS A 236 2.48 4.44 25.41
N ILE A 237 2.32 3.42 24.55
CA ILE A 237 1.99 2.06 24.98
C ILE A 237 3.18 1.46 25.70
N SER A 238 4.38 1.54 25.14
CA SER A 238 5.62 1.04 25.74
C SER A 238 5.85 1.65 27.13
N ASP A 239 5.63 2.96 27.29
CA ASP A 239 5.75 3.63 28.59
C ASP A 239 4.71 3.11 29.60
N SER A 240 3.48 2.84 29.16
CA SER A 240 2.42 2.29 30.03
C SER A 240 2.63 0.82 30.43
N MET A 241 3.54 0.14 29.73
CA MET A 241 3.92 -1.27 30.00
C MET A 241 5.12 -1.40 30.95
N LYS A 242 5.84 -0.31 31.23
CA LYS A 242 6.97 -0.31 32.16
C LYS A 242 6.54 -0.82 33.55
N GLY A 243 7.30 -1.77 34.08
CA GLY A 243 7.01 -2.39 35.39
C GLY A 243 5.90 -3.45 35.38
N LYS A 244 5.34 -3.78 34.21
CA LYS A 244 4.41 -4.92 34.06
C LYS A 244 5.15 -6.15 33.57
N GLU A 245 5.07 -7.23 34.30
CA GLU A 245 5.63 -8.52 33.90
C GLU A 245 4.63 -9.25 33.00
N LEU A 246 4.89 -9.22 31.69
CA LEU A 246 4.07 -9.89 30.67
C LEU A 246 4.99 -10.73 29.77
N PRO A 247 5.52 -11.87 30.27
CA PRO A 247 6.52 -12.68 29.57
C PRO A 247 5.99 -13.30 28.28
N ASN A 248 4.67 -13.42 28.16
CA ASN A 248 3.98 -13.95 26.98
C ASN A 248 3.53 -12.87 25.99
N LEU A 249 3.94 -11.59 26.16
CA LEU A 249 3.57 -10.48 25.28
C LEU A 249 4.81 -9.77 24.71
N LYS A 250 4.97 -9.80 23.39
CA LYS A 250 5.98 -9.00 22.67
C LYS A 250 5.31 -7.78 22.05
N VAL A 251 5.70 -6.59 22.48
CA VAL A 251 5.18 -5.31 21.95
C VAL A 251 6.16 -4.71 20.96
N MET A 252 5.69 -4.29 19.78
CA MET A 252 6.51 -3.72 18.71
C MET A 252 5.80 -2.53 18.04
N ASP A 253 6.59 -1.58 17.55
CA ASP A 253 6.07 -0.47 16.76
C ASP A 253 5.69 -0.89 15.36
N PHE A 254 6.54 -1.72 14.73
CA PHE A 254 6.39 -2.18 13.36
C PHE A 254 7.09 -3.54 13.15
N ILE A 255 6.48 -4.40 12.35
CA ILE A 255 7.08 -5.65 11.90
C ILE A 255 7.48 -5.47 10.44
N SER A 256 8.78 -5.46 10.16
CA SER A 256 9.33 -5.27 8.82
C SER A 256 9.29 -6.53 7.99
N ASP A 257 9.58 -7.64 8.62
CA ASP A 257 9.53 -8.98 8.05
C ASP A 257 8.26 -9.68 8.51
N MET A 258 7.40 -10.02 7.55
CA MET A 258 6.09 -10.66 7.76
C MET A 258 6.04 -12.03 7.08
N GLY A 259 7.18 -12.48 6.53
CA GLY A 259 7.31 -13.77 5.85
C GLY A 259 7.91 -14.86 6.69
#